data_a282db2f511edfe2454d6242b5669cee
#
_entry.id   a282db2f511edfe2454d6242b5669cee
#
_cell.length_a   1.000
_cell.length_b   1.000
_cell.length_c   1.000
_cell.angle_alpha   90.00
_cell.angle_beta   90.00
_cell.angle_gamma   90.00
#
_symmetry.space_group_name_H-M   'P 1'
#
loop_
_entity.id
_entity.type
_entity.pdbx_description
1 polymer ?
#
loop_
_entity_poly.entity_id
_entity_poly.type
_entity_poly.pdbx_seq_one_letter_code
_entity_poly.pdbx_strand_id
1 'polypeptide(L)'
;DALAMVIKAIGADGIFLDTMDRGSEEFRQKLDMSRKGVVLESELALPVEDISRHHMSWAQWFYDSPVPGILRNKWIEPRHMQHGISRWTEDKSKELQTAWMNGSGIMIWENVFGQWVGWSPRDSYILKTMYGIQHYFSEMFTSDQWEPLVNNTLATDVYASLWYDDNCQLWTLVNRSYIQKDGPLLQITLNKDWAYYDLVKGEEVFPDKSGVIEGQIIPRGIGCIVAFPKDKTLKDFDKLLSSQSLIAQEKTYNTKSVQIKASLKPVSPTKLYKSIPQNMVEIDNYEGEIPVVFNCREIGYYQSLEHDFINRGPAIPHQKITFSRHIKVNHVAIDATPVTNAQYKEFLEATGYKPRFPENF
;
A
#
# COMPACT_ATOMS: atom_id res chain seq x y z
N ASP A 1 28.72 -10.71 9.43
CA ASP A 1 28.74 -11.58 10.60
C ASP A 1 27.73 -11.14 11.66
N ALA A 2 27.69 -9.86 12.09
CA ALA A 2 26.77 -9.39 13.12
C ALA A 2 25.30 -9.65 12.80
N LEU A 3 24.83 -9.31 11.59
CA LEU A 3 23.45 -9.56 11.17
C LEU A 3 23.11 -11.06 11.12
N ALA A 4 24.04 -11.89 10.66
CA ALA A 4 23.88 -13.35 10.67
C ALA A 4 23.72 -13.90 12.10
N MET A 5 24.48 -13.36 13.05
CA MET A 5 24.34 -13.71 14.48
C MET A 5 22.96 -13.26 15.02
N VAL A 6 22.51 -12.06 14.69
CA VAL A 6 21.20 -11.54 15.11
C VAL A 6 20.10 -12.44 14.56
N ILE A 7 20.08 -12.74 13.24
CA ILE A 7 19.10 -13.64 12.60
C ILE A 7 19.02 -14.97 13.36
N LYS A 8 20.17 -15.58 13.66
CA LYS A 8 20.22 -16.85 14.39
C LYS A 8 19.69 -16.71 15.81
N ALA A 9 20.02 -15.61 16.50
CA ALA A 9 19.65 -15.41 17.90
C ALA A 9 18.14 -15.14 18.09
N ILE A 10 17.52 -14.37 17.20
CA ILE A 10 16.10 -14.00 17.31
C ILE A 10 15.16 -14.86 16.42
N GLY A 11 15.73 -15.72 15.56
CA GLY A 11 14.96 -16.56 14.66
C GLY A 11 14.22 -15.79 13.57
N ALA A 12 14.72 -14.62 13.13
CA ALA A 12 14.04 -13.80 12.14
C ALA A 12 13.93 -14.49 10.77
N ASP A 13 12.81 -14.31 10.09
CA ASP A 13 12.50 -14.93 8.80
C ASP A 13 13.05 -14.12 7.61
N GLY A 14 13.42 -12.85 7.82
CA GLY A 14 13.93 -12.00 6.75
C GLY A 14 14.69 -10.79 7.24
N ILE A 15 15.35 -10.12 6.31
CA ILE A 15 16.02 -8.84 6.49
C ILE A 15 15.52 -7.87 5.41
N PHE A 16 15.14 -6.69 5.84
CA PHE A 16 14.91 -5.53 5.00
C PHE A 16 16.16 -4.63 5.01
N LEU A 17 16.62 -4.27 3.82
CA LEU A 17 17.77 -3.41 3.60
C LEU A 17 17.30 -1.97 3.35
N ASP A 18 17.15 -1.21 4.43
CA ASP A 18 16.73 0.18 4.41
C ASP A 18 17.74 1.07 3.65
N THR A 19 17.25 1.90 2.74
CA THR A 19 18.04 2.79 1.85
C THR A 19 19.09 2.08 0.99
N MET A 20 18.98 0.78 0.79
CA MET A 20 19.92 -0.01 -0.02
C MET A 20 19.22 -0.63 -1.23
N ASP A 21 19.97 -0.72 -2.34
CA ASP A 21 19.51 -1.37 -3.57
C ASP A 21 19.75 -2.89 -3.56
N ARG A 22 20.76 -3.37 -2.81
CA ARG A 22 21.13 -4.79 -2.80
C ARG A 22 21.96 -5.21 -1.59
N GLY A 23 21.92 -6.49 -1.30
CA GLY A 23 22.92 -7.19 -0.48
C GLY A 23 23.96 -7.89 -1.35
N SER A 24 25.20 -7.99 -0.87
CA SER A 24 26.27 -8.69 -1.58
C SER A 24 26.05 -10.22 -1.62
N GLU A 25 26.69 -10.90 -2.56
CA GLU A 25 26.72 -12.38 -2.62
C GLU A 25 27.23 -12.99 -1.32
N GLU A 26 28.33 -12.44 -0.75
CA GLU A 26 28.85 -12.89 0.54
C GLU A 26 27.85 -12.76 1.66
N PHE A 27 27.07 -11.64 1.65
CA PHE A 27 26.01 -11.44 2.63
C PHE A 27 24.90 -12.48 2.50
N ARG A 28 24.45 -12.77 1.26
CA ARG A 28 23.46 -13.82 1.00
C ARG A 28 23.93 -15.18 1.51
N GLN A 29 25.17 -15.57 1.20
CA GLN A 29 25.74 -16.85 1.65
C GLN A 29 25.80 -16.95 3.19
N LYS A 30 26.17 -15.87 3.87
CA LYS A 30 26.19 -15.83 5.35
C LYS A 30 24.79 -15.97 5.97
N LEU A 31 23.78 -15.38 5.32
CA LEU A 31 22.40 -15.57 5.74
C LEU A 31 21.96 -17.03 5.60
N ASP A 32 22.22 -17.64 4.45
CA ASP A 32 21.85 -19.03 4.18
C ASP A 32 22.53 -20.03 5.11
N MET A 33 23.80 -19.77 5.47
CA MET A 33 24.52 -20.55 6.49
C MET A 33 23.96 -20.37 7.90
N SER A 34 23.40 -19.20 8.19
CA SER A 34 22.85 -18.90 9.51
C SER A 34 21.48 -19.53 9.71
N ARG A 35 20.65 -19.45 8.69
CA ARG A 35 19.29 -20.03 8.65
C ARG A 35 18.84 -20.16 7.19
N LYS A 36 18.49 -21.36 6.80
CA LYS A 36 17.95 -21.62 5.46
C LYS A 36 16.62 -20.89 5.26
N GLY A 37 16.45 -20.23 4.10
CA GLY A 37 15.20 -19.61 3.69
C GLY A 37 14.99 -18.19 4.26
N VAL A 38 16.03 -17.53 4.76
CA VAL A 38 15.94 -16.12 5.20
C VAL A 38 15.65 -15.24 4.00
N VAL A 39 14.53 -14.53 4.03
CA VAL A 39 14.13 -13.58 3.00
C VAL A 39 15.06 -12.36 3.01
N LEU A 40 15.45 -11.91 1.84
CA LEU A 40 16.19 -10.66 1.65
C LEU A 40 15.38 -9.71 0.79
N GLU A 41 15.17 -8.50 1.29
CA GLU A 41 14.42 -7.44 0.63
C GLU A 41 15.27 -6.17 0.52
N SER A 42 15.21 -5.51 -0.62
CA SER A 42 15.82 -4.19 -0.84
C SER A 42 14.78 -3.09 -0.95
N GLU A 43 15.07 -1.91 -0.40
CA GLU A 43 14.20 -0.74 -0.50
C GLU A 43 14.28 -0.08 -1.89
N LEU A 44 15.47 -0.01 -2.45
CA LEU A 44 15.69 0.66 -3.73
C LEU A 44 15.54 -0.29 -4.92
N ALA A 45 15.61 0.26 -6.12
CA ALA A 45 15.53 -0.50 -7.36
C ALA A 45 16.66 -1.54 -7.44
N LEU A 46 16.28 -2.81 -7.41
CA LEU A 46 17.21 -3.93 -7.46
C LEU A 46 17.81 -4.07 -8.87
N PRO A 47 19.15 -4.14 -9.02
CA PRO A 47 19.79 -4.49 -10.27
C PRO A 47 19.38 -5.87 -10.76
N VAL A 48 19.31 -6.05 -12.09
CA VAL A 48 18.83 -7.33 -12.70
C VAL A 48 19.70 -8.52 -12.29
N GLU A 49 21.00 -8.32 -12.24
CA GLU A 49 21.99 -9.36 -11.85
C GLU A 49 21.85 -9.81 -10.39
N ASP A 50 21.14 -9.03 -9.57
CA ASP A 50 20.98 -9.29 -8.14
C ASP A 50 19.63 -9.91 -7.79
N ILE A 51 18.71 -10.06 -8.76
CA ILE A 51 17.35 -10.59 -8.52
C ILE A 51 17.40 -11.98 -7.91
N SER A 52 18.32 -12.85 -8.36
CA SER A 52 18.45 -14.22 -7.85
C SER A 52 18.84 -14.31 -6.36
N ARG A 53 19.42 -13.23 -5.81
CA ARG A 53 19.85 -13.16 -4.41
C ARG A 53 18.82 -12.55 -3.47
N HIS A 54 17.78 -11.93 -4.04
CA HIS A 54 16.73 -11.25 -3.30
C HIS A 54 15.38 -11.90 -3.56
N HIS A 55 14.58 -12.05 -2.53
CA HIS A 55 13.22 -12.58 -2.65
C HIS A 55 12.21 -11.47 -2.92
N MET A 56 12.52 -10.26 -2.43
CA MET A 56 11.62 -9.10 -2.49
C MET A 56 12.38 -7.82 -2.80
N SER A 57 11.68 -6.85 -3.38
CA SER A 57 12.15 -5.48 -3.56
C SER A 57 10.98 -4.50 -3.63
N TRP A 58 11.25 -3.23 -3.34
CA TRP A 58 10.24 -2.19 -3.46
C TRP A 58 10.20 -1.60 -4.86
N ALA A 59 8.97 -1.26 -5.30
CA ALA A 59 8.69 -0.41 -6.45
C ALA A 59 8.27 0.99 -5.93
N GLN A 60 9.16 1.65 -5.20
CA GLN A 60 8.87 2.85 -4.42
C GLN A 60 8.45 4.05 -5.29
N TRP A 61 9.05 4.19 -6.44
CA TRP A 61 8.77 5.26 -7.40
C TRP A 61 7.99 4.69 -8.59
N PHE A 62 6.85 4.13 -8.27
CA PHE A 62 6.00 3.52 -9.26
C PHE A 62 5.29 4.60 -10.07
N TYR A 63 5.63 4.67 -11.35
CA TYR A 63 4.94 5.51 -12.33
C TYR A 63 3.90 4.67 -13.06
N ASP A 64 2.65 5.01 -12.85
CA ASP A 64 1.55 4.36 -13.52
C ASP A 64 1.33 4.91 -14.94
N SER A 65 0.89 4.06 -15.84
CA SER A 65 0.50 4.38 -17.21
C SER A 65 -0.98 4.02 -17.44
N PRO A 66 -1.61 4.52 -18.53
CA PRO A 66 -2.98 4.13 -18.89
C PRO A 66 -3.16 2.61 -18.99
N VAL A 67 -2.18 1.91 -19.54
CA VAL A 67 -2.11 0.44 -19.54
C VAL A 67 -1.33 -0.01 -18.32
N PRO A 68 -1.79 -1.03 -17.56
CA PRO A 68 -1.05 -1.53 -16.41
C PRO A 68 0.36 -1.96 -16.78
N GLY A 69 1.35 -1.55 -15.97
CA GLY A 69 2.75 -1.90 -16.19
C GLY A 69 3.06 -3.35 -15.81
N ILE A 70 4.09 -3.91 -16.45
CA ILE A 70 4.67 -5.19 -16.06
C ILE A 70 5.88 -4.93 -15.16
N LEU A 71 5.89 -5.54 -13.98
CA LEU A 71 6.97 -5.40 -13.02
C LEU A 71 8.19 -6.21 -13.50
N ARG A 72 9.28 -5.50 -13.82
CA ARG A 72 10.48 -6.08 -14.42
C ARG A 72 11.04 -7.27 -13.63
N ASN A 73 11.21 -7.12 -12.33
CA ASN A 73 11.82 -8.17 -11.52
C ASN A 73 10.91 -9.39 -11.44
N LYS A 74 9.60 -9.19 -11.35
CA LYS A 74 8.59 -10.25 -11.38
C LYS A 74 8.57 -10.98 -12.73
N TRP A 75 8.75 -10.26 -13.83
CA TRP A 75 8.84 -10.84 -15.16
C TRP A 75 10.07 -11.74 -15.33
N ILE A 76 11.22 -11.34 -14.76
CA ILE A 76 12.47 -12.09 -14.85
C ILE A 76 12.47 -13.30 -13.92
N GLU A 77 11.98 -13.13 -12.70
CA GLU A 77 11.86 -14.17 -11.67
C GLU A 77 10.44 -14.15 -11.09
N PRO A 78 9.56 -15.05 -11.53
CA PRO A 78 8.15 -15.07 -11.11
C PRO A 78 7.91 -15.19 -9.62
N ARG A 79 8.87 -15.73 -8.86
CA ARG A 79 8.81 -15.83 -7.40
C ARG A 79 9.25 -14.57 -6.68
N HIS A 80 9.91 -13.65 -7.39
CA HIS A 80 10.35 -12.38 -6.80
C HIS A 80 9.17 -11.46 -6.53
N MET A 81 8.99 -11.05 -5.29
CA MET A 81 7.92 -10.14 -4.89
C MET A 81 8.39 -8.69 -4.99
N GLN A 82 8.13 -8.06 -6.14
CA GLN A 82 8.34 -6.63 -6.32
C GLN A 82 7.03 -5.91 -5.98
N HIS A 83 6.89 -5.44 -4.75
CA HIS A 83 5.63 -4.84 -4.32
C HIS A 83 5.59 -3.33 -4.52
N GLY A 84 4.39 -2.85 -4.90
CA GLY A 84 4.11 -1.44 -5.10
C GLY A 84 4.05 -0.68 -3.78
N ILE A 85 4.52 0.56 -3.83
CA ILE A 85 4.46 1.49 -2.72
C ILE A 85 4.03 2.85 -3.25
N SER A 86 3.03 3.44 -2.61
CA SER A 86 2.63 4.82 -2.86
C SER A 86 2.40 5.50 -1.52
N ARG A 87 3.32 6.40 -1.15
CA ARG A 87 3.37 6.94 0.22
C ARG A 87 2.23 7.91 0.52
N TRP A 88 2.03 8.91 -0.30
CA TRP A 88 1.18 10.07 0.03
C TRP A 88 -0.05 10.20 -0.86
N THR A 89 -0.46 9.13 -1.49
CA THR A 89 -1.61 9.10 -2.38
C THR A 89 -2.81 8.47 -1.69
N GLU A 90 -3.94 9.15 -1.62
CA GLU A 90 -5.18 8.58 -1.09
C GLU A 90 -5.77 7.50 -2.01
N ASP A 91 -5.61 7.68 -3.33
CA ASP A 91 -6.06 6.70 -4.33
C ASP A 91 -4.99 5.63 -4.55
N LYS A 92 -5.17 4.47 -3.90
CA LYS A 92 -4.27 3.32 -3.99
C LYS A 92 -4.60 2.39 -5.16
N SER A 93 -5.63 2.71 -5.96
CA SER A 93 -6.10 1.81 -7.03
C SER A 93 -5.03 1.48 -8.06
N LYS A 94 -4.12 2.42 -8.35
CA LYS A 94 -3.06 2.20 -9.34
C LYS A 94 -2.08 1.12 -8.92
N GLU A 95 -1.56 1.21 -7.69
CA GLU A 95 -0.64 0.22 -7.15
C GLU A 95 -1.33 -1.13 -6.91
N LEU A 96 -2.57 -1.12 -6.40
CA LEU A 96 -3.37 -2.34 -6.24
C LEU A 96 -3.60 -3.06 -7.57
N GLN A 97 -4.00 -2.33 -8.60
CA GLN A 97 -4.23 -2.90 -9.93
C GLN A 97 -2.94 -3.43 -10.55
N THR A 98 -1.81 -2.75 -10.37
CA THR A 98 -0.52 -3.24 -10.87
C THR A 98 -0.08 -4.48 -10.10
N ALA A 99 -0.20 -4.50 -8.79
CA ALA A 99 0.08 -5.69 -8.00
C ALA A 99 -0.81 -6.87 -8.42
N TRP A 100 -2.09 -6.61 -8.67
CA TRP A 100 -3.06 -7.61 -9.12
C TRP A 100 -2.72 -8.21 -10.47
N MET A 101 -2.38 -7.37 -11.46
CA MET A 101 -2.00 -7.79 -12.81
C MET A 101 -0.68 -8.55 -12.89
N ASN A 102 0.19 -8.34 -11.89
CA ASN A 102 1.51 -8.96 -11.83
C ASN A 102 1.60 -10.10 -10.79
N GLY A 103 0.54 -10.45 -10.10
CA GLY A 103 0.59 -11.44 -9.03
C GLY A 103 1.57 -11.05 -7.91
N SER A 104 1.68 -9.76 -7.61
CA SER A 104 2.58 -9.21 -6.63
C SER A 104 1.82 -8.61 -5.45
N GLY A 105 2.52 -8.21 -4.41
CA GLY A 105 1.96 -7.56 -3.24
C GLY A 105 2.07 -6.04 -3.28
N ILE A 106 1.60 -5.43 -2.21
CA ILE A 106 1.76 -4.01 -1.95
C ILE A 106 2.25 -3.81 -0.52
N MET A 107 2.85 -2.66 -0.25
CA MET A 107 3.10 -2.23 1.12
C MET A 107 1.94 -1.36 1.61
N ILE A 108 1.40 -1.72 2.78
CA ILE A 108 0.39 -0.90 3.46
C ILE A 108 1.13 0.16 4.27
N TRP A 109 0.96 1.40 3.87
CA TRP A 109 1.62 2.52 4.51
C TRP A 109 0.62 3.65 4.76
N GLU A 110 0.12 3.74 5.97
CA GLU A 110 -0.89 4.73 6.36
C GLU A 110 -0.33 5.88 7.18
N ASN A 111 0.73 5.65 7.93
CA ASN A 111 1.43 6.68 8.69
C ASN A 111 2.83 6.87 8.13
N VAL A 112 3.00 7.92 7.34
CA VAL A 112 4.28 8.24 6.71
C VAL A 112 4.88 9.45 7.40
N PHE A 113 5.93 9.23 8.20
CA PHE A 113 6.64 10.29 8.93
C PHE A 113 5.70 11.21 9.75
N GLY A 114 4.71 10.61 10.42
CA GLY A 114 3.74 11.34 11.23
C GLY A 114 2.54 11.90 10.47
N GLN A 115 2.47 11.71 9.16
CA GLN A 115 1.31 12.06 8.35
C GLN A 115 0.43 10.85 8.14
N TRP A 116 -0.83 10.94 8.59
CA TRP A 116 -1.82 9.91 8.35
C TRP A 116 -2.38 10.04 6.94
N VAL A 117 -2.28 8.95 6.19
CA VAL A 117 -2.87 8.80 4.85
C VAL A 117 -3.74 7.55 4.86
N GLY A 118 -4.99 7.73 5.26
CA GLY A 118 -5.94 6.63 5.35
C GLY A 118 -6.29 6.03 3.99
N TRP A 119 -6.65 4.76 4.00
CA TRP A 119 -7.12 4.05 2.83
C TRP A 119 -8.58 4.37 2.54
N SER A 120 -8.93 4.54 1.27
CA SER A 120 -10.32 4.68 0.88
C SER A 120 -11.09 3.37 1.12
N PRO A 121 -12.40 3.42 1.39
CA PRO A 121 -13.22 2.21 1.50
C PRO A 121 -13.13 1.32 0.26
N ARG A 122 -13.04 1.92 -0.94
CA ARG A 122 -12.85 1.20 -2.20
C ARG A 122 -11.52 0.42 -2.20
N ASP A 123 -10.42 1.09 -1.86
CA ASP A 123 -9.09 0.48 -1.93
C ASP A 123 -8.92 -0.60 -0.86
N SER A 124 -9.48 -0.36 0.32
CA SER A 124 -9.55 -1.38 1.38
C SER A 124 -10.37 -2.61 0.96
N TYR A 125 -11.48 -2.39 0.26
CA TYR A 125 -12.29 -3.48 -0.32
C TYR A 125 -11.48 -4.26 -1.37
N ILE A 126 -10.80 -3.57 -2.29
CA ILE A 126 -9.96 -4.21 -3.32
C ILE A 126 -8.85 -5.04 -2.66
N LEU A 127 -8.14 -4.48 -1.68
CA LEU A 127 -7.07 -5.20 -0.96
C LEU A 127 -7.60 -6.44 -0.24
N LYS A 128 -8.74 -6.33 0.45
CA LYS A 128 -9.39 -7.45 1.15
C LYS A 128 -9.76 -8.58 0.18
N THR A 129 -10.28 -8.20 -0.99
CA THR A 129 -10.67 -9.15 -2.05
C THR A 129 -9.44 -9.84 -2.64
N MET A 130 -8.43 -9.09 -3.07
CA MET A 130 -7.25 -9.66 -3.72
C MET A 130 -6.41 -10.52 -2.77
N TYR A 131 -6.30 -10.14 -1.49
CA TYR A 131 -5.53 -10.90 -0.50
C TYR A 131 -6.02 -12.36 -0.39
N GLY A 132 -7.31 -12.58 -0.26
CA GLY A 132 -7.88 -13.93 -0.15
C GLY A 132 -7.60 -14.79 -1.38
N ILE A 133 -7.74 -14.20 -2.57
CA ILE A 133 -7.51 -14.90 -3.84
C ILE A 133 -6.02 -15.17 -4.04
N GLN A 134 -5.15 -14.17 -3.82
CA GLN A 134 -3.70 -14.35 -3.96
C GLN A 134 -3.13 -15.39 -2.99
N HIS A 135 -3.61 -15.40 -1.75
CA HIS A 135 -3.19 -16.40 -0.79
C HIS A 135 -3.60 -17.81 -1.20
N TYR A 136 -4.83 -17.98 -1.70
CA TYR A 136 -5.33 -19.29 -2.14
C TYR A 136 -4.59 -19.81 -3.39
N PHE A 137 -4.34 -18.96 -4.37
CA PHE A 137 -3.66 -19.29 -5.63
C PHE A 137 -2.18 -18.90 -5.63
N SER A 138 -1.52 -18.87 -4.47
CA SER A 138 -0.14 -18.40 -4.32
C SER A 138 0.86 -19.14 -5.23
N GLU A 139 0.68 -20.44 -5.43
CA GLU A 139 1.52 -21.23 -6.33
C GLU A 139 1.38 -20.81 -7.79
N MET A 140 0.16 -20.48 -8.24
CA MET A 140 -0.06 -19.95 -9.59
C MET A 140 0.55 -18.56 -9.76
N PHE A 141 0.34 -17.67 -8.82
CA PHE A 141 0.91 -16.31 -8.88
C PHE A 141 2.45 -16.26 -8.79
N THR A 142 3.09 -17.34 -8.41
CA THR A 142 4.56 -17.49 -8.39
C THR A 142 5.08 -18.41 -9.50
N SER A 143 4.21 -18.90 -10.36
CA SER A 143 4.55 -19.73 -11.52
C SER A 143 5.12 -18.91 -12.67
N ASP A 144 5.92 -19.53 -13.51
CA ASP A 144 6.39 -18.99 -14.80
C ASP A 144 5.35 -19.13 -15.93
N GLN A 145 4.26 -19.85 -15.69
CA GLN A 145 3.12 -19.96 -16.60
C GLN A 145 2.20 -18.72 -16.46
N TRP A 146 2.74 -17.57 -16.83
CA TRP A 146 2.10 -16.28 -16.74
C TRP A 146 2.18 -15.51 -18.05
N GLU A 147 1.02 -15.10 -18.53
CA GLU A 147 0.87 -14.24 -19.71
C GLU A 147 0.23 -12.91 -19.31
N PRO A 148 1.01 -11.82 -19.17
CA PRO A 148 0.46 -10.51 -18.86
C PRO A 148 -0.20 -9.88 -20.09
N LEU A 149 -1.21 -9.05 -19.84
CA LEU A 149 -1.90 -8.25 -20.87
C LEU A 149 -2.46 -9.09 -22.02
N VAL A 150 -3.12 -10.20 -21.70
CA VAL A 150 -3.77 -11.05 -22.72
C VAL A 150 -4.79 -10.27 -23.53
N ASN A 151 -4.82 -10.53 -24.84
CA ASN A 151 -5.65 -9.79 -25.80
C ASN A 151 -7.03 -10.42 -25.97
N ASN A 152 -7.74 -10.68 -24.89
CA ASN A 152 -9.06 -11.29 -24.90
C ASN A 152 -10.10 -10.55 -24.02
N THR A 153 -9.80 -9.33 -23.59
CA THR A 153 -10.75 -8.44 -22.94
C THR A 153 -11.68 -7.78 -23.94
N LEU A 154 -12.96 -7.65 -23.60
CA LEU A 154 -14.00 -7.12 -24.49
C LEU A 154 -14.41 -5.68 -24.13
N ALA A 155 -14.25 -5.28 -22.88
CA ALA A 155 -14.60 -3.94 -22.43
C ALA A 155 -13.40 -2.98 -22.56
N THR A 156 -13.65 -1.76 -23.03
CA THR A 156 -12.63 -0.69 -23.08
C THR A 156 -12.10 -0.38 -21.68
N ASP A 157 -10.81 -0.07 -21.58
CA ASP A 157 -10.10 0.21 -20.31
C ASP A 157 -10.08 -0.97 -19.33
N VAL A 158 -10.45 -2.17 -19.76
CA VAL A 158 -10.28 -3.40 -19.01
C VAL A 158 -9.09 -4.15 -19.58
N TYR A 159 -8.19 -4.56 -18.70
CA TYR A 159 -7.01 -5.35 -19.03
C TYR A 159 -6.99 -6.62 -18.20
N ALA A 160 -6.39 -7.68 -18.71
CA ALA A 160 -6.28 -8.96 -18.03
C ALA A 160 -4.88 -9.55 -18.12
N SER A 161 -4.49 -10.31 -17.11
CA SER A 161 -3.37 -11.25 -17.14
C SER A 161 -3.90 -12.66 -16.92
N LEU A 162 -3.21 -13.66 -17.47
CA LEU A 162 -3.57 -15.07 -17.36
C LEU A 162 -2.44 -15.83 -16.66
N TRP A 163 -2.77 -16.58 -15.63
CA TRP A 163 -1.95 -17.66 -15.08
C TRP A 163 -2.61 -18.99 -15.43
N TYR A 164 -1.81 -20.00 -15.76
CA TYR A 164 -2.37 -21.29 -16.16
C TYR A 164 -1.48 -22.47 -15.82
N ASP A 165 -2.08 -23.61 -15.69
CA ASP A 165 -1.45 -24.93 -15.73
C ASP A 165 -2.35 -25.87 -16.55
N ASP A 166 -2.02 -27.14 -16.62
CA ASP A 166 -2.79 -28.14 -17.40
C ASP A 166 -4.25 -28.27 -16.93
N ASN A 167 -4.55 -27.84 -15.71
CA ASN A 167 -5.84 -28.10 -15.05
C ASN A 167 -6.49 -26.85 -14.43
N CYS A 168 -5.93 -25.67 -14.66
CA CYS A 168 -6.47 -24.43 -14.12
C CYS A 168 -6.08 -23.24 -14.97
N GLN A 169 -6.99 -22.31 -15.16
CA GLN A 169 -6.75 -21.01 -15.76
C GLN A 169 -7.32 -19.93 -14.84
N LEU A 170 -6.51 -18.91 -14.56
CA LEU A 170 -6.86 -17.81 -13.67
C LEU A 170 -6.60 -16.48 -14.37
N TRP A 171 -7.66 -15.74 -14.66
CA TRP A 171 -7.55 -14.39 -15.21
C TRP A 171 -7.73 -13.35 -14.12
N THR A 172 -6.75 -12.47 -13.95
CA THR A 172 -6.91 -11.24 -13.19
C THR A 172 -7.27 -10.10 -14.12
N LEU A 173 -8.30 -9.34 -13.79
CA LEU A 173 -8.78 -8.22 -14.59
C LEU A 173 -8.68 -6.93 -13.78
N VAL A 174 -8.51 -5.80 -14.47
CA VAL A 174 -8.57 -4.45 -13.88
C VAL A 174 -9.39 -3.52 -14.74
N ASN A 175 -10.21 -2.69 -14.12
CA ASN A 175 -10.91 -1.58 -14.77
C ASN A 175 -10.13 -0.28 -14.53
N ARG A 176 -9.47 0.24 -15.56
CA ARG A 176 -8.65 1.46 -15.47
C ARG A 176 -9.47 2.74 -15.50
N SER A 177 -10.75 2.67 -15.80
CA SER A 177 -11.64 3.83 -15.84
C SER A 177 -12.29 4.12 -14.48
N TYR A 178 -12.82 5.32 -14.34
CA TYR A 178 -13.66 5.73 -13.19
C TYR A 178 -15.15 5.43 -13.40
N ILE A 179 -15.47 4.62 -14.42
CA ILE A 179 -16.83 4.18 -14.73
C ILE A 179 -16.90 2.68 -14.51
N GLN A 180 -17.96 2.21 -13.86
CA GLN A 180 -18.24 0.79 -13.73
C GLN A 180 -18.36 0.14 -15.10
N LYS A 181 -17.82 -1.06 -15.24
CA LYS A 181 -17.97 -1.88 -16.44
C LYS A 181 -18.96 -2.99 -16.14
N ASP A 182 -19.97 -3.11 -16.99
CA ASP A 182 -21.02 -4.12 -16.93
C ASP A 182 -21.15 -4.79 -18.29
N GLY A 183 -21.43 -6.09 -18.32
CA GLY A 183 -21.64 -6.88 -19.54
C GLY A 183 -20.39 -7.69 -19.95
N PRO A 184 -20.13 -7.81 -21.28
CA PRO A 184 -19.02 -8.64 -21.78
C PRO A 184 -17.66 -8.16 -21.29
N LEU A 185 -16.94 -9.00 -20.54
CA LEU A 185 -15.63 -8.68 -19.99
C LEU A 185 -14.51 -9.45 -20.65
N LEU A 186 -14.69 -10.76 -20.87
CA LEU A 186 -13.61 -11.65 -21.27
C LEU A 186 -14.10 -12.63 -22.34
N GLN A 187 -13.29 -12.85 -23.38
CA GLN A 187 -13.49 -13.88 -24.40
C GLN A 187 -12.54 -15.04 -24.12
N ILE A 188 -13.07 -16.23 -23.93
CA ILE A 188 -12.28 -17.44 -23.66
C ILE A 188 -12.53 -18.50 -24.71
N THR A 189 -11.63 -19.47 -24.80
CA THR A 189 -11.88 -20.73 -25.49
C THR A 189 -12.73 -21.62 -24.58
N LEU A 190 -14.01 -21.78 -24.92
CA LEU A 190 -14.96 -22.53 -24.10
C LEU A 190 -14.58 -24.01 -24.02
N ASN A 191 -14.38 -24.51 -22.81
CA ASN A 191 -14.31 -25.93 -22.51
C ASN A 191 -15.57 -26.35 -21.76
N LYS A 192 -16.39 -27.22 -22.35
CA LYS A 192 -17.66 -27.67 -21.78
C LYS A 192 -17.52 -28.54 -20.52
N ASP A 193 -16.34 -29.13 -20.33
CA ASP A 193 -16.04 -29.99 -19.18
C ASP A 193 -15.45 -29.18 -18.00
N TRP A 194 -15.31 -27.87 -18.17
CA TRP A 194 -14.78 -26.98 -17.15
C TRP A 194 -15.90 -26.16 -16.50
N ALA A 195 -15.72 -25.85 -15.22
CA ALA A 195 -16.50 -24.88 -14.46
C ALA A 195 -15.76 -23.54 -14.40
N TYR A 196 -16.51 -22.46 -14.32
CA TYR A 196 -15.99 -21.09 -14.34
C TYR A 196 -16.56 -20.32 -13.14
N TYR A 197 -15.73 -19.54 -12.47
CA TYR A 197 -16.14 -18.80 -11.27
C TYR A 197 -15.63 -17.37 -11.31
N ASP A 198 -16.49 -16.42 -10.95
CA ASP A 198 -16.09 -15.05 -10.60
C ASP A 198 -15.64 -15.04 -9.13
N LEU A 199 -14.34 -14.98 -8.91
CA LEU A 199 -13.78 -15.02 -7.56
C LEU A 199 -14.00 -13.73 -6.78
N VAL A 200 -14.21 -12.59 -7.43
CA VAL A 200 -14.51 -11.33 -6.73
C VAL A 200 -15.91 -11.37 -6.14
N LYS A 201 -16.84 -12.01 -6.82
CA LYS A 201 -18.21 -12.21 -6.33
C LYS A 201 -18.40 -13.48 -5.52
N GLY A 202 -17.49 -14.47 -5.65
CA GLY A 202 -17.60 -15.76 -5.02
C GLY A 202 -18.74 -16.60 -5.56
N GLU A 203 -18.99 -16.56 -6.88
CA GLU A 203 -20.09 -17.28 -7.54
C GLU A 203 -19.65 -17.99 -8.83
N GLU A 204 -20.36 -19.05 -9.21
CA GLU A 204 -20.17 -19.71 -10.50
C GLU A 204 -20.71 -18.81 -11.61
N VAL A 205 -20.03 -18.78 -12.75
CA VAL A 205 -20.41 -18.02 -13.95
C VAL A 205 -20.49 -18.93 -15.16
N PHE A 206 -21.36 -18.60 -16.09
CA PHE A 206 -21.63 -19.44 -17.25
C PHE A 206 -21.29 -18.67 -18.52
N PRO A 207 -20.14 -18.98 -19.17
CA PRO A 207 -19.85 -18.41 -20.48
C PRO A 207 -20.95 -18.72 -21.49
N ASP A 208 -21.22 -17.81 -22.40
CA ASP A 208 -22.11 -18.07 -23.49
C ASP A 208 -21.56 -19.12 -24.49
N LYS A 209 -22.32 -19.46 -25.54
CA LYS A 209 -21.91 -20.45 -26.55
C LYS A 209 -20.68 -20.03 -27.34
N SER A 210 -20.36 -18.76 -27.38
CA SER A 210 -19.17 -18.20 -28.02
C SER A 210 -17.96 -18.09 -27.07
N GLY A 211 -18.14 -18.37 -25.80
CA GLY A 211 -17.11 -18.27 -24.78
C GLY A 211 -16.99 -16.87 -24.16
N VAL A 212 -18.05 -16.05 -24.27
CA VAL A 212 -18.07 -14.74 -23.61
C VAL A 212 -18.47 -14.89 -22.15
N ILE A 213 -17.65 -14.32 -21.26
CA ILE A 213 -17.97 -14.15 -19.84
C ILE A 213 -18.43 -12.73 -19.63
N GLU A 214 -19.67 -12.60 -19.14
CA GLU A 214 -20.22 -11.33 -18.68
C GLU A 214 -19.96 -11.14 -17.19
N GLY A 215 -19.83 -9.91 -16.77
CA GLY A 215 -19.60 -9.59 -15.36
C GLY A 215 -19.66 -8.10 -15.09
N GLN A 216 -19.18 -7.75 -13.90
CA GLN A 216 -19.16 -6.36 -13.43
C GLN A 216 -17.84 -6.07 -12.75
N ILE A 217 -17.20 -4.95 -13.10
CA ILE A 217 -16.01 -4.44 -12.40
C ILE A 217 -16.27 -2.99 -11.99
N ILE A 218 -16.20 -2.71 -10.69
CA ILE A 218 -16.39 -1.37 -10.13
C ILE A 218 -15.37 -0.36 -10.68
N PRO A 219 -15.64 0.96 -10.58
CA PRO A 219 -14.70 1.99 -11.02
C PRO A 219 -13.32 1.80 -10.33
N ARG A 220 -12.24 1.80 -11.12
CA ARG A 220 -10.87 1.55 -10.65
C ARG A 220 -10.71 0.23 -9.88
N GLY A 221 -11.62 -0.72 -10.07
CA GLY A 221 -11.65 -2.00 -9.37
C GLY A 221 -10.89 -3.10 -10.07
N ILE A 222 -11.05 -4.30 -9.51
CA ILE A 222 -10.47 -5.56 -10.00
C ILE A 222 -11.56 -6.57 -10.32
N GLY A 223 -11.23 -7.53 -11.19
CA GLY A 223 -12.01 -8.73 -11.46
C GLY A 223 -11.12 -9.96 -11.39
N CYS A 224 -11.72 -11.13 -11.26
CA CYS A 224 -11.01 -12.40 -11.28
C CYS A 224 -11.92 -13.52 -11.77
N ILE A 225 -11.49 -14.20 -12.82
CA ILE A 225 -12.16 -15.41 -13.30
C ILE A 225 -11.20 -16.59 -13.15
N VAL A 226 -11.71 -17.69 -12.62
CA VAL A 226 -10.97 -18.96 -12.58
C VAL A 226 -11.76 -20.03 -13.32
N ALA A 227 -11.05 -20.91 -14.00
CA ALA A 227 -11.62 -22.07 -14.69
C ALA A 227 -10.81 -23.32 -14.43
N PHE A 228 -11.50 -24.44 -14.20
CA PHE A 228 -10.88 -25.76 -14.00
C PHE A 228 -11.89 -26.88 -14.33
N PRO A 229 -11.44 -28.13 -14.57
CA PRO A 229 -12.31 -29.27 -14.84
C PRO A 229 -13.37 -29.48 -13.75
N LYS A 230 -14.60 -29.77 -14.17
CA LYS A 230 -15.76 -29.97 -13.25
C LYS A 230 -15.57 -31.12 -12.27
N ASP A 231 -14.81 -32.13 -12.65
CA ASP A 231 -14.49 -33.30 -11.82
C ASP A 231 -13.32 -33.04 -10.84
N LYS A 232 -12.64 -31.89 -10.96
CA LYS A 232 -11.54 -31.51 -10.07
C LYS A 232 -12.09 -30.89 -8.79
N THR A 233 -11.68 -31.40 -7.66
CA THR A 233 -11.97 -30.82 -6.35
C THR A 233 -10.76 -30.02 -5.87
N LEU A 234 -10.93 -28.71 -5.70
CA LEU A 234 -9.93 -27.84 -5.10
C LEU A 234 -10.16 -27.77 -3.58
N LYS A 235 -9.12 -28.05 -2.82
CA LYS A 235 -9.22 -28.05 -1.34
C LYS A 235 -9.64 -26.68 -0.82
N ASP A 236 -10.65 -26.63 0.05
CA ASP A 236 -11.17 -25.41 0.68
C ASP A 236 -11.69 -24.31 -0.30
N PHE A 237 -11.94 -24.65 -1.57
CA PHE A 237 -12.41 -23.70 -2.57
C PHE A 237 -13.78 -23.09 -2.22
N ASP A 238 -14.71 -23.91 -1.69
CA ASP A 238 -16.02 -23.43 -1.23
C ASP A 238 -15.89 -22.39 -0.10
N LYS A 239 -14.86 -22.51 0.74
CA LYS A 239 -14.57 -21.52 1.78
C LYS A 239 -14.10 -20.21 1.18
N LEU A 240 -13.26 -20.28 0.15
CA LEU A 240 -12.85 -19.09 -0.61
C LEU A 240 -14.07 -18.41 -1.23
N LEU A 241 -14.90 -19.14 -1.99
CA LEU A 241 -16.10 -18.59 -2.62
C LEU A 241 -17.03 -17.95 -1.58
N SER A 242 -17.29 -18.64 -0.47
CA SER A 242 -18.14 -18.12 0.61
C SER A 242 -17.57 -16.83 1.21
N SER A 243 -16.25 -16.78 1.46
CA SER A 243 -15.58 -15.60 1.98
C SER A 243 -15.66 -14.43 1.01
N GLN A 244 -15.42 -14.67 -0.28
CA GLN A 244 -15.48 -13.64 -1.32
C GLN A 244 -16.92 -13.13 -1.51
N SER A 245 -17.90 -14.02 -1.49
CA SER A 245 -19.31 -13.62 -1.55
C SER A 245 -19.71 -12.71 -0.38
N LEU A 246 -19.25 -13.00 0.84
CA LEU A 246 -19.49 -12.13 1.99
C LEU A 246 -18.85 -10.74 1.80
N ILE A 247 -17.61 -10.68 1.32
CA ILE A 247 -16.91 -9.42 1.01
C ILE A 247 -17.68 -8.61 -0.04
N ALA A 248 -18.15 -9.28 -1.11
CA ALA A 248 -18.91 -8.64 -2.18
C ALA A 248 -20.25 -8.05 -1.69
N GLN A 249 -20.91 -8.72 -0.75
CA GLN A 249 -22.17 -8.26 -0.17
C GLN A 249 -22.02 -7.03 0.73
N GLU A 250 -20.87 -6.83 1.37
CA GLU A 250 -20.61 -5.66 2.22
C GLU A 250 -20.72 -4.33 1.45
N LYS A 251 -20.40 -4.31 0.14
CA LYS A 251 -20.42 -3.12 -0.75
C LYS A 251 -19.72 -1.90 -0.16
N THR A 252 -18.69 -2.14 0.64
CA THR A 252 -17.98 -1.10 1.37
C THR A 252 -17.33 -0.07 0.44
N TYR A 253 -17.01 -0.47 -0.81
CA TYR A 253 -16.49 0.41 -1.84
C TYR A 253 -17.41 1.59 -2.22
N ASN A 254 -18.70 1.52 -1.88
CA ASN A 254 -19.68 2.58 -2.11
C ASN A 254 -19.71 3.62 -0.96
N THR A 255 -19.05 3.35 0.15
CA THR A 255 -19.02 4.29 1.26
C THR A 255 -18.06 5.44 0.95
N LYS A 256 -18.48 6.67 1.28
CA LYS A 256 -17.58 7.83 1.17
C LYS A 256 -16.49 7.73 2.23
N SER A 257 -15.25 8.01 1.86
CA SER A 257 -14.19 8.14 2.84
C SER A 257 -14.55 9.29 3.81
N VAL A 258 -14.39 9.02 5.09
CA VAL A 258 -14.55 10.07 6.11
C VAL A 258 -13.27 10.90 6.11
N GLN A 259 -13.33 12.10 5.56
CA GLN A 259 -12.23 13.05 5.72
C GLN A 259 -12.17 13.47 7.20
N ILE A 260 -11.17 13.01 7.90
CA ILE A 260 -10.87 13.48 9.26
C ILE A 260 -10.23 14.85 9.12
N LYS A 261 -11.04 15.91 9.33
CA LYS A 261 -10.51 17.26 9.38
C LYS A 261 -9.75 17.43 10.70
N ALA A 262 -8.48 17.79 10.61
CA ALA A 262 -7.73 18.21 11.78
C ALA A 262 -8.44 19.43 12.41
N SER A 263 -8.72 19.37 13.68
CA SER A 263 -9.29 20.47 14.45
C SER A 263 -8.38 20.82 15.62
N LEU A 264 -8.20 22.11 15.85
CA LEU A 264 -7.52 22.56 17.06
C LEU A 264 -8.38 22.23 18.26
N LYS A 265 -7.84 21.44 19.17
CA LYS A 265 -8.48 21.21 20.46
C LYS A 265 -8.34 22.48 21.32
N PRO A 266 -9.43 23.03 21.84
CA PRO A 266 -9.34 24.16 22.78
C PRO A 266 -8.46 23.78 23.98
N VAL A 267 -7.47 24.59 24.25
CA VAL A 267 -6.60 24.45 25.41
C VAL A 267 -7.08 25.39 26.50
N SER A 268 -7.15 24.90 27.73
CA SER A 268 -7.48 25.76 28.86
C SER A 268 -6.43 26.87 28.98
N PRO A 269 -6.86 28.12 29.34
CA PRO A 269 -5.92 29.20 29.57
C PRO A 269 -4.86 28.78 30.63
N THR A 270 -3.63 29.13 30.37
CA THR A 270 -2.55 28.90 31.33
C THR A 270 -2.67 29.86 32.52
N LYS A 271 -2.11 29.46 33.65
CA LYS A 271 -2.08 30.27 34.87
C LYS A 271 -1.31 31.57 34.62
N LEU A 272 -1.86 32.67 35.10
CA LEU A 272 -1.20 33.97 35.04
C LEU A 272 -0.11 34.04 36.15
N TYR A 273 1.05 34.51 35.78
CA TYR A 273 2.18 34.71 36.70
C TYR A 273 2.50 36.19 36.84
N LYS A 274 2.91 36.62 38.01
CA LYS A 274 3.34 38.00 38.29
C LYS A 274 4.78 38.30 37.86
N SER A 275 5.56 37.29 37.69
CA SER A 275 6.94 37.33 37.21
C SER A 275 7.22 36.13 36.30
N ILE A 276 8.20 36.29 35.46
CA ILE A 276 8.62 35.21 34.54
C ILE A 276 9.12 34.00 35.35
N PRO A 277 8.54 32.80 35.16
CA PRO A 277 9.04 31.60 35.82
C PRO A 277 10.50 31.30 35.43
N GLN A 278 11.20 30.65 36.33
CA GLN A 278 12.58 30.23 36.10
C GLN A 278 12.65 29.32 34.83
N ASN A 279 13.69 29.49 34.03
CA ASN A 279 13.93 28.75 32.77
C ASN A 279 12.91 29.00 31.65
N MET A 280 12.16 30.10 31.74
CA MET A 280 11.30 30.56 30.67
C MET A 280 11.85 31.84 30.03
N VAL A 281 11.54 32.02 28.75
CA VAL A 281 11.82 33.23 27.94
C VAL A 281 10.54 34.00 27.74
N GLU A 282 10.60 35.30 28.01
CA GLU A 282 9.50 36.25 27.80
C GLU A 282 9.35 36.55 26.30
N ILE A 283 8.13 36.54 25.84
CA ILE A 283 7.76 36.98 24.50
C ILE A 283 6.74 38.12 24.67
N ASP A 284 7.14 39.30 24.23
CA ASP A 284 6.34 40.49 24.26
C ASP A 284 5.10 40.39 23.34
N ASN A 285 4.14 41.31 23.54
CA ASN A 285 3.03 41.46 22.62
C ASN A 285 3.52 41.70 21.21
N TYR A 286 3.04 40.93 20.28
CA TYR A 286 3.33 41.08 18.88
C TYR A 286 2.07 40.90 18.04
N GLU A 287 1.84 41.79 17.08
CA GLU A 287 0.80 41.64 16.06
C GLU A 287 1.39 42.08 14.72
N GLY A 288 1.40 41.17 13.76
CA GLY A 288 1.98 41.48 12.46
C GLY A 288 2.23 40.24 11.58
N GLU A 289 2.81 40.47 10.43
CA GLU A 289 3.17 39.42 9.48
C GLU A 289 4.51 38.80 9.85
N ILE A 290 4.55 37.48 9.88
CA ILE A 290 5.81 36.74 9.96
C ILE A 290 6.05 35.98 8.67
N PRO A 291 7.29 36.01 8.14
CA PRO A 291 7.67 35.16 7.04
C PRO A 291 7.82 33.70 7.55
N VAL A 292 7.14 32.79 6.89
CA VAL A 292 7.26 31.36 7.16
C VAL A 292 7.99 30.72 5.99
N VAL A 293 9.10 30.06 6.26
CA VAL A 293 9.80 29.23 5.29
C VAL A 293 9.50 27.79 5.61
N PHE A 294 8.66 27.18 4.80
CA PHE A 294 8.30 25.79 4.93
C PHE A 294 9.16 24.92 4.00
N ASN A 295 9.88 23.98 4.57
CA ASN A 295 10.57 22.97 3.78
C ASN A 295 9.56 21.84 3.48
N CYS A 296 9.17 21.72 2.20
CA CYS A 296 8.42 20.56 1.74
C CYS A 296 9.32 19.35 1.91
N ARG A 297 9.11 18.62 2.97
CA ARG A 297 9.66 17.29 3.15
C ARG A 297 8.62 16.26 2.70
N GLU A 298 8.97 15.01 2.80
CA GLU A 298 8.10 13.86 2.57
C GLU A 298 6.91 13.79 3.56
N ILE A 299 6.33 14.91 3.96
CA ILE A 299 5.28 14.99 4.96
C ILE A 299 4.03 15.61 4.34
N GLY A 300 3.09 14.75 3.94
CA GLY A 300 1.69 15.14 3.75
C GLY A 300 1.33 16.08 2.60
N TYR A 301 2.27 16.46 1.78
CA TYR A 301 2.03 17.47 0.74
C TYR A 301 1.63 16.89 -0.62
N TYR A 302 1.76 15.60 -0.80
CA TYR A 302 1.62 14.92 -2.09
C TYR A 302 0.18 14.55 -2.46
N GLN A 303 -0.76 14.87 -1.59
CA GLN A 303 -2.15 14.47 -1.76
C GLN A 303 -3.01 15.47 -2.53
N SER A 304 -2.57 16.71 -2.60
CA SER A 304 -3.35 17.74 -3.27
C SER A 304 -2.89 17.90 -4.71
N LEU A 305 -3.68 17.36 -5.62
CA LEU A 305 -3.54 17.59 -7.06
C LEU A 305 -3.77 19.07 -7.44
N GLU A 306 -4.25 19.88 -6.51
CA GLU A 306 -4.58 21.29 -6.71
C GLU A 306 -3.37 22.22 -6.59
N HIS A 307 -2.22 21.70 -6.14
CA HIS A 307 -1.01 22.50 -6.01
C HIS A 307 -0.04 22.26 -7.16
N ASP A 308 0.19 23.27 -7.98
CA ASP A 308 1.09 23.23 -9.16
C ASP A 308 2.49 22.67 -8.90
N PHE A 309 3.00 22.77 -7.68
CA PHE A 309 4.32 22.26 -7.33
C PHE A 309 4.37 20.73 -7.25
N ILE A 310 3.25 20.04 -7.06
CA ILE A 310 3.19 18.58 -7.05
C ILE A 310 3.48 17.99 -8.42
N ASN A 311 3.19 18.73 -9.47
CA ASN A 311 3.38 18.28 -10.85
C ASN A 311 4.81 18.51 -11.40
N ARG A 312 5.75 19.00 -10.59
CA ARG A 312 7.09 19.40 -11.04
C ARG A 312 8.16 18.29 -10.96
N GLY A 313 7.80 17.05 -10.67
CA GLY A 313 8.72 15.91 -10.71
C GLY A 313 9.44 15.61 -9.38
N PRO A 314 10.41 14.69 -9.36
CA PRO A 314 10.99 14.10 -8.14
C PRO A 314 11.79 15.05 -7.24
N ALA A 315 12.07 16.29 -7.67
CA ALA A 315 12.76 17.30 -6.85
C ALA A 315 11.85 18.00 -5.81
N ILE A 316 10.56 17.73 -5.86
CA ILE A 316 9.52 18.36 -5.03
C ILE A 316 9.69 18.16 -3.52
N PRO A 317 10.11 16.99 -3.02
CA PRO A 317 10.20 16.72 -1.58
C PRO A 317 11.08 17.70 -0.80
N HIS A 318 11.92 18.46 -1.47
CA HIS A 318 12.90 19.33 -0.83
C HIS A 318 12.75 20.81 -1.18
N GLN A 319 11.62 21.19 -1.77
CA GLN A 319 11.36 22.58 -2.09
C GLN A 319 11.07 23.42 -0.83
N LYS A 320 11.53 24.66 -0.84
CA LYS A 320 11.16 25.66 0.15
C LYS A 320 10.00 26.50 -0.39
N ILE A 321 8.93 26.56 0.40
CA ILE A 321 7.81 27.46 0.14
C ILE A 321 7.90 28.59 1.16
N THR A 322 7.85 29.82 0.67
CA THR A 322 7.81 31.00 1.54
C THR A 322 6.47 31.66 1.41
N PHE A 323 5.83 31.92 2.55
CA PHE A 323 4.59 32.67 2.63
C PHE A 323 4.59 33.53 3.90
N SER A 324 3.74 34.56 3.93
CA SER A 324 3.51 35.35 5.13
C SER A 324 2.28 34.87 5.87
N ARG A 325 2.36 34.92 7.18
CA ARG A 325 1.23 34.61 8.05
C ARG A 325 1.04 35.71 9.07
N HIS A 326 -0.13 36.31 9.11
CA HIS A 326 -0.51 37.25 10.17
C HIS A 326 -0.67 36.50 11.48
N ILE A 327 0.06 36.92 12.51
CA ILE A 327 -0.06 36.36 13.86
C ILE A 327 -0.29 37.44 14.88
N LYS A 328 -0.98 37.07 15.95
CA LYS A 328 -1.11 37.87 17.18
C LYS A 328 -0.67 37.02 18.34
N VAL A 329 0.34 37.46 19.02
CA VAL A 329 0.85 36.86 20.26
C VAL A 329 0.61 37.85 21.39
N ASN A 330 -0.10 37.43 22.42
CA ASN A 330 -0.18 38.17 23.66
C ASN A 330 1.06 37.92 24.49
N HIS A 331 1.35 38.80 25.42
CA HIS A 331 2.47 38.66 26.36
C HIS A 331 2.47 37.28 27.04
N VAL A 332 3.45 36.45 26.73
CA VAL A 332 3.56 35.06 27.22
C VAL A 332 5.02 34.72 27.57
N ALA A 333 5.20 33.70 28.36
CA ALA A 333 6.49 33.07 28.59
C ALA A 333 6.45 31.62 28.06
N ILE A 334 7.52 31.20 27.43
CA ILE A 334 7.70 29.82 26.95
C ILE A 334 8.95 29.21 27.58
N ASP A 335 8.98 27.91 27.71
CA ASP A 335 10.18 27.21 28.17
C ASP A 335 11.39 27.49 27.26
N ALA A 336 12.56 27.75 27.82
CA ALA A 336 13.78 28.01 27.07
C ALA A 336 14.28 26.77 26.34
N THR A 337 13.89 25.59 26.76
CA THR A 337 14.24 24.29 26.18
C THR A 337 13.02 23.40 26.08
N PRO A 338 13.01 22.43 25.16
CA PRO A 338 11.97 21.40 25.14
C PRO A 338 11.90 20.63 26.47
N VAL A 339 10.71 20.12 26.80
CA VAL A 339 10.49 19.26 27.96
C VAL A 339 11.33 17.99 27.82
N THR A 340 12.11 17.67 28.84
CA THR A 340 12.92 16.45 28.87
C THR A 340 12.08 15.22 29.27
N ASN A 341 12.55 14.03 28.97
CA ASN A 341 11.91 12.78 29.40
C ASN A 341 11.79 12.70 30.95
N ALA A 342 12.77 13.21 31.68
CA ALA A 342 12.73 13.25 33.14
C ALA A 342 11.58 14.14 33.64
N GLN A 343 11.46 15.36 33.11
CA GLN A 343 10.38 16.29 33.46
C GLN A 343 9.00 15.71 33.07
N TYR A 344 8.90 15.04 31.91
CA TYR A 344 7.66 14.38 31.52
C TYR A 344 7.29 13.23 32.47
N LYS A 345 8.28 12.47 32.91
CA LYS A 345 8.09 11.43 33.93
C LYS A 345 7.59 12.01 35.26
N GLU A 346 8.17 13.11 35.74
CA GLU A 346 7.70 13.81 36.95
C GLU A 346 6.24 14.28 36.80
N PHE A 347 5.86 14.80 35.63
CA PHE A 347 4.48 15.15 35.32
C PHE A 347 3.54 13.94 35.40
N LEU A 348 3.92 12.80 34.83
CA LEU A 348 3.13 11.57 34.87
C LEU A 348 2.92 11.09 36.32
N GLU A 349 3.97 11.10 37.12
CA GLU A 349 3.93 10.70 38.53
C GLU A 349 3.08 11.66 39.39
N ALA A 350 3.23 12.97 39.19
CA ALA A 350 2.52 13.97 39.96
C ALA A 350 1.00 14.06 39.60
N THR A 351 0.64 13.76 38.37
CA THR A 351 -0.75 13.93 37.89
C THR A 351 -1.53 12.63 37.77
N GLY A 352 -0.85 11.50 37.74
CA GLY A 352 -1.46 10.21 37.41
C GLY A 352 -2.02 10.15 35.99
N TYR A 353 -1.58 11.05 35.09
CA TYR A 353 -2.04 11.10 33.71
C TYR A 353 -1.77 9.76 33.00
N LYS A 354 -2.79 9.25 32.34
CA LYS A 354 -2.69 8.07 31.51
C LYS A 354 -2.92 8.47 30.06
N PRO A 355 -1.95 8.26 29.17
CA PRO A 355 -2.13 8.53 27.75
C PRO A 355 -3.24 7.63 27.17
N ARG A 356 -3.93 8.14 26.13
CA ARG A 356 -4.99 7.38 25.45
C ARG A 356 -4.49 6.08 24.82
N PHE A 357 -3.23 6.06 24.41
CA PHE A 357 -2.54 4.93 23.79
C PHE A 357 -1.24 4.65 24.58
N PRO A 358 -1.34 3.96 25.72
CA PRO A 358 -0.21 3.73 26.60
C PRO A 358 0.89 2.86 25.97
N GLU A 359 0.55 2.07 24.96
CA GLU A 359 1.49 1.24 24.20
C GLU A 359 2.52 2.05 23.39
N ASN A 360 2.29 3.33 23.20
CA ASN A 360 3.21 4.23 22.49
C ASN A 360 4.20 4.98 23.41
N PHE A 361 4.22 4.66 24.73
CA PHE A 361 5.02 5.36 25.72
C PHE A 361 5.81 4.42 26.62
#